data_2bf17d20cb307018105d83a5e92c4848
#
_entry.id   2bf17d20cb307018105d83a5e92c4848
#
_cell.length_a   1.000
_cell.length_b   1.000
_cell.length_c   1.000
_cell.angle_alpha   90.00
_cell.angle_beta   90.00
_cell.angle_gamma   90.00
#
_symmetry.space_group_name_H-M   'P 1'
#
loop_
_entity.id
_entity.type
_entity.pdbx_description
1 polymer ?
#
loop_
_entity_poly.entity_id
_entity_poly.type
_entity_poly.pdbx_seq_one_letter_code
_entity_poly.pdbx_strand_id
1 'polypeptide(L)'
;MNAKVLKSKVANRLKRKLRIRAKISGSATLPRVSVFKSNRYLSVQAINDVTATTLCAANSKSLGKSANKEGAAALGEAFAATLKAANIAEIVFDRNGYQYHGVIAAFGDALRANEIKF
;
A
#
# COMPACT_ATOMS: atom_id res chain seq x y z
N MET A 1 -19.20 -18.71 -4.29
CA MET A 1 -19.21 -18.15 -2.93
C MET A 1 -20.57 -17.50 -2.67
N ASN A 2 -21.23 -17.82 -1.58
CA ASN A 2 -22.53 -17.20 -1.28
C ASN A 2 -22.35 -15.84 -0.58
N ALA A 3 -23.41 -15.05 -0.50
CA ALA A 3 -23.37 -13.70 0.05
C ALA A 3 -22.95 -13.67 1.52
N LYS A 4 -23.32 -14.68 2.32
CA LYS A 4 -22.96 -14.76 3.73
C LYS A 4 -21.45 -14.93 3.91
N VAL A 5 -20.82 -15.78 3.13
CA VAL A 5 -19.36 -16.00 3.17
C VAL A 5 -18.62 -14.74 2.73
N LEU A 6 -19.10 -14.07 1.68
CA LEU A 6 -18.50 -12.83 1.19
C LEU A 6 -18.58 -11.71 2.25
N LYS A 7 -19.72 -11.53 2.90
CA LYS A 7 -19.88 -10.55 3.98
C LYS A 7 -18.95 -10.83 5.14
N SER A 8 -18.77 -12.10 5.51
CA SER A 8 -17.86 -12.50 6.59
C SER A 8 -16.41 -12.15 6.26
N LYS A 9 -15.97 -12.41 5.03
CA LYS A 9 -14.61 -12.06 4.57
C LYS A 9 -14.37 -10.55 4.59
N VAL A 10 -15.32 -9.76 4.12
CA VAL A 10 -15.23 -8.31 4.12
C VAL A 10 -15.16 -7.77 5.56
N ALA A 11 -16.01 -8.27 6.45
CA ALA A 11 -16.01 -7.86 7.86
C ALA A 11 -14.68 -8.20 8.55
N ASN A 12 -14.11 -9.36 8.27
CA ASN A 12 -12.82 -9.77 8.84
C ASN A 12 -11.67 -8.90 8.35
N ARG A 13 -11.67 -8.51 7.07
CA ARG A 13 -10.67 -7.59 6.53
C ARG A 13 -10.77 -6.23 7.18
N LEU A 14 -11.98 -5.70 7.37
CA LEU A 14 -12.20 -4.44 8.05
C LEU A 14 -11.70 -4.45 9.48
N LYS A 15 -11.91 -5.54 10.22
CA LYS A 15 -11.39 -5.70 11.58
C LYS A 15 -9.85 -5.65 11.59
N ARG A 16 -9.20 -6.33 10.64
CA ARG A 16 -7.73 -6.31 10.51
C ARG A 16 -7.24 -4.91 10.18
N LYS A 17 -7.91 -4.23 9.26
CA LYS A 17 -7.58 -2.85 8.88
C LYS A 17 -7.65 -1.91 10.08
N LEU A 18 -8.73 -1.96 10.86
CA LEU A 18 -8.90 -1.11 12.04
C LEU A 18 -7.84 -1.41 13.11
N ARG A 19 -7.49 -2.67 13.29
CA ARG A 19 -6.45 -3.09 14.23
C ARG A 19 -5.09 -2.51 13.85
N ILE A 20 -4.75 -2.53 12.57
CA ILE A 20 -3.51 -1.97 12.05
C ILE A 20 -3.52 -0.45 12.23
N ARG A 21 -4.61 0.22 11.83
CA ARG A 21 -4.75 1.68 11.90
C ARG A 21 -4.73 2.20 13.33
N ALA A 22 -5.09 1.40 14.32
CA ALA A 22 -4.99 1.76 15.72
C ALA A 22 -3.53 1.91 16.19
N LYS A 23 -2.58 1.26 15.49
CA LYS A 23 -1.17 1.24 15.87
C LYS A 23 -0.29 2.14 15.01
N ILE A 24 -0.76 2.54 13.83
CA ILE A 24 0.04 3.31 12.88
C ILE A 24 -0.69 4.56 12.41
N SER A 25 0.07 5.63 12.25
CA SER A 25 -0.39 6.84 11.59
C SER A 25 0.80 7.49 10.87
N GLY A 26 0.50 8.22 9.79
CA GLY A 26 1.53 8.87 8.98
C GLY A 26 1.71 10.34 9.31
N SER A 27 2.91 10.85 9.04
CA SER A 27 3.25 12.28 9.16
C SER A 27 3.97 12.74 7.89
N ALA A 28 4.38 14.02 7.83
CA ALA A 28 5.11 14.55 6.68
C ALA A 28 6.48 13.89 6.52
N THR A 29 7.16 13.57 7.63
CA THR A 29 8.49 12.96 7.64
C THR A 29 8.45 11.42 7.61
N LEU A 30 7.34 10.84 8.04
CA LEU A 30 7.12 9.39 8.10
C LEU A 30 5.71 9.08 7.62
N PRO A 31 5.43 9.25 6.32
CA PRO A 31 4.08 9.07 5.80
C PRO A 31 3.61 7.61 5.85
N ARG A 32 2.32 7.44 5.96
CA ARG A 32 1.68 6.13 5.91
C ARG A 32 1.43 5.74 4.45
N VAL A 33 2.09 4.69 3.98
CA VAL A 33 1.87 4.15 2.64
C VAL A 33 0.79 3.08 2.71
N SER A 34 -0.37 3.39 2.15
CA SER A 34 -1.54 2.51 2.13
C SER A 34 -1.67 1.88 0.75
N VAL A 35 -1.88 0.55 0.71
CA VAL A 35 -2.11 -0.19 -0.53
C VAL A 35 -3.58 -0.57 -0.65
N PHE A 36 -4.08 -0.55 -1.87
CA PHE A 36 -5.42 -1.02 -2.21
C PHE A 36 -5.33 -1.91 -3.44
N LYS A 37 -5.87 -3.13 -3.32
CA LYS A 37 -5.86 -4.11 -4.39
C LYS A 37 -7.28 -4.35 -4.90
N SER A 38 -7.50 -4.12 -6.20
CA SER A 38 -8.70 -4.54 -6.90
C SER A 38 -8.42 -5.81 -7.70
N ASN A 39 -9.41 -6.31 -8.43
CA ASN A 39 -9.23 -7.49 -9.27
C ASN A 39 -8.16 -7.31 -10.34
N ARG A 40 -8.01 -6.09 -10.87
CA ARG A 40 -7.13 -5.80 -11.99
C ARG A 40 -5.91 -4.97 -11.62
N TYR A 41 -6.03 -4.09 -10.65
CA TYR A 41 -5.00 -3.08 -10.40
C TYR A 41 -4.65 -2.94 -8.94
N LEU A 42 -3.45 -2.48 -8.70
CA LEU A 42 -2.93 -2.15 -7.38
C LEU A 42 -2.73 -0.64 -7.31
N SER A 43 -3.25 0.00 -6.26
CA SER A 43 -3.11 1.44 -6.02
C SER A 43 -2.39 1.67 -4.70
N VAL A 44 -1.60 2.72 -4.63
CA VAL A 44 -0.87 3.08 -3.40
C VAL A 44 -0.92 4.58 -3.18
N GLN A 45 -0.91 4.99 -1.90
CA GLN A 45 -0.87 6.38 -1.50
C GLN A 45 0.06 6.54 -0.31
N ALA A 46 0.86 7.61 -0.30
CA ALA A 46 1.62 8.03 0.86
C ALA A 46 0.85 9.18 1.52
N ILE A 47 0.42 9.00 2.74
CA ILE A 47 -0.54 9.87 3.43
C ILE A 47 0.09 10.50 4.67
N ASN A 48 -0.09 11.82 4.81
CA ASN A 48 0.17 12.54 6.04
C ASN A 48 -1.15 12.62 6.82
N ASP A 49 -1.31 11.81 7.85
CA ASP A 49 -2.54 11.73 8.64
C ASP A 49 -2.75 12.98 9.53
N VAL A 50 -1.68 13.71 9.84
CA VAL A 50 -1.78 14.93 10.66
C VAL A 50 -2.57 16.02 9.92
N THR A 51 -2.31 16.17 8.61
CA THR A 51 -2.99 17.17 7.77
C THR A 51 -4.04 16.56 6.85
N ALA A 52 -4.24 15.23 6.90
CA ALA A 52 -5.13 14.48 6.02
C ALA A 52 -4.82 14.72 4.53
N THR A 53 -3.54 14.79 4.18
CA THR A 53 -3.07 15.09 2.82
C THR A 53 -2.37 13.88 2.21
N THR A 54 -2.68 13.57 0.95
CA THR A 54 -1.94 12.57 0.17
C THR A 54 -0.71 13.24 -0.44
N LEU A 55 0.48 12.77 -0.05
CA LEU A 55 1.74 13.33 -0.54
C LEU A 55 2.14 12.78 -1.90
N CYS A 56 1.97 11.47 -2.08
CA CYS A 56 2.28 10.77 -3.33
C CYS A 56 1.21 9.72 -3.58
N ALA A 57 0.93 9.42 -4.85
CA ALA A 57 0.01 8.36 -5.25
C ALA A 57 0.49 7.71 -6.54
N ALA A 58 0.20 6.43 -6.71
CA ALA A 58 0.51 5.70 -7.93
C ALA A 58 -0.48 4.54 -8.11
N ASN A 59 -0.58 4.06 -9.35
CA ASN A 59 -1.50 3.00 -9.73
C ASN A 59 -0.84 2.13 -10.80
N SER A 60 -0.95 0.81 -10.69
CA SER A 60 -0.38 -0.12 -11.66
C SER A 60 -1.00 0.04 -13.05
N LYS A 61 -2.24 0.52 -13.15
CA LYS A 61 -2.90 0.82 -14.42
C LYS A 61 -2.10 1.81 -15.26
N SER A 62 -1.55 2.85 -14.64
CA SER A 62 -0.73 3.87 -15.33
C SER A 62 0.56 3.28 -15.90
N LEU A 63 1.04 2.17 -15.34
CA LEU A 63 2.24 1.46 -15.82
C LEU A 63 1.90 0.37 -16.84
N GLY A 64 0.62 0.17 -17.16
CA GLY A 64 0.18 -0.94 -18.01
C GLY A 64 0.35 -2.29 -17.35
N LYS A 65 0.33 -2.37 -16.02
CA LYS A 65 0.54 -3.58 -15.25
C LYS A 65 -0.73 -3.99 -14.51
N SER A 66 -0.85 -5.29 -14.23
CA SER A 66 -1.97 -5.86 -13.47
C SER A 66 -1.62 -6.00 -12.00
N ALA A 67 -2.62 -6.34 -11.17
CA ALA A 67 -2.44 -6.59 -9.74
C ALA A 67 -1.88 -8.01 -9.50
N ASN A 68 -0.68 -8.28 -9.97
CA ASN A 68 0.07 -9.51 -9.75
C ASN A 68 1.44 -9.18 -9.16
N LYS A 69 2.24 -10.20 -8.86
CA LYS A 69 3.57 -9.99 -8.25
C LYS A 69 4.47 -9.12 -9.11
N GLU A 70 4.48 -9.35 -10.42
CA GLU A 70 5.28 -8.58 -11.37
C GLU A 70 4.82 -7.13 -11.42
N GLY A 71 3.51 -6.88 -11.51
CA GLY A 71 2.93 -5.54 -11.49
C GLY A 71 3.18 -4.82 -10.17
N ALA A 72 3.10 -5.53 -9.05
CA ALA A 72 3.40 -4.99 -7.73
C ALA A 72 4.87 -4.58 -7.58
N ALA A 73 5.79 -5.39 -8.09
CA ALA A 73 7.21 -5.08 -8.08
C ALA A 73 7.51 -3.85 -8.94
N ALA A 74 6.93 -3.75 -10.14
CA ALA A 74 7.08 -2.60 -11.01
C ALA A 74 6.51 -1.32 -10.37
N LEU A 75 5.34 -1.42 -9.73
CA LEU A 75 4.72 -0.30 -9.02
C LEU A 75 5.58 0.14 -7.83
N GLY A 76 6.13 -0.82 -7.07
CA GLY A 76 7.01 -0.53 -5.94
C GLY A 76 8.27 0.22 -6.35
N GLU A 77 8.88 -0.18 -7.46
CA GLU A 77 10.05 0.51 -8.02
C GLU A 77 9.71 1.94 -8.44
N ALA A 78 8.60 2.13 -9.17
CA ALA A 78 8.16 3.45 -9.61
C ALA A 78 7.77 4.33 -8.41
N PHE A 79 7.08 3.77 -7.42
CA PHE A 79 6.66 4.52 -6.24
C PHE A 79 7.84 4.90 -5.36
N ALA A 80 8.85 4.03 -5.24
CA ALA A 80 10.09 4.36 -4.53
C ALA A 80 10.79 5.56 -5.16
N ALA A 81 10.85 5.63 -6.49
CA ALA A 81 11.42 6.77 -7.20
C ALA A 81 10.63 8.05 -6.90
N THR A 82 9.30 7.98 -6.86
CA THR A 82 8.45 9.11 -6.52
C THR A 82 8.67 9.58 -5.08
N LEU A 83 8.80 8.64 -4.14
CA LEU A 83 9.08 8.95 -2.74
C LEU A 83 10.43 9.64 -2.58
N LYS A 84 11.46 9.15 -3.25
CA LYS A 84 12.80 9.75 -3.22
C LYS A 84 12.79 11.17 -3.80
N ALA A 85 12.07 11.39 -4.88
CA ALA A 85 11.92 12.72 -5.48
C ALA A 85 11.24 13.70 -4.53
N ALA A 86 10.39 13.22 -3.63
CA ALA A 86 9.75 14.01 -2.58
C ALA A 86 10.56 14.06 -1.28
N ASN A 87 11.80 13.56 -1.27
CA ASN A 87 12.69 13.47 -0.11
C ASN A 87 12.14 12.59 1.02
N ILE A 88 11.41 11.54 0.67
CA ILE A 88 10.87 10.58 1.63
C ILE A 88 11.70 9.29 1.54
N ALA A 89 12.41 8.96 2.61
CA ALA A 89 13.25 7.76 2.68
C ALA A 89 12.70 6.70 3.64
N GLU A 90 11.80 7.11 4.55
CA GLU A 90 11.18 6.22 5.53
C GLU A 90 9.66 6.36 5.47
N ILE A 91 8.98 5.25 5.67
CA ILE A 91 7.51 5.20 5.65
C ILE A 91 7.00 4.29 6.76
N VAL A 92 5.71 4.41 7.05
CA VAL A 92 4.96 3.42 7.81
C VAL A 92 4.12 2.63 6.80
N PHE A 93 4.29 1.32 6.74
CA PHE A 93 3.59 0.49 5.77
C PHE A 93 2.23 0.07 6.32
N ASP A 94 1.16 0.47 5.63
CA ASP A 94 -0.22 0.08 5.95
C ASP A 94 -0.70 -0.93 4.91
N ARG A 95 -0.76 -2.19 5.31
CA ARG A 95 -1.24 -3.26 4.42
C ARG A 95 -2.75 -3.23 4.21
N ASN A 96 -3.45 -2.28 4.79
CA ASN A 96 -4.89 -2.03 4.59
C ASN A 96 -5.77 -3.27 4.83
N GLY A 97 -5.41 -4.09 5.83
CA GLY A 97 -6.13 -5.32 6.18
C GLY A 97 -5.84 -6.53 5.29
N TYR A 98 -5.04 -6.39 4.23
CA TYR A 98 -4.56 -7.52 3.45
C TYR A 98 -3.46 -8.24 4.22
N GLN A 99 -3.26 -9.53 3.91
CA GLN A 99 -2.11 -10.24 4.44
C GLN A 99 -0.84 -9.75 3.74
N TYR A 100 0.27 -9.67 4.47
CA TYR A 100 1.57 -9.34 3.89
C TYR A 100 2.12 -10.58 3.18
N HIS A 101 1.56 -10.86 2.01
CA HIS A 101 1.82 -12.06 1.24
C HIS A 101 1.54 -11.80 -0.25
N GLY A 102 2.20 -12.53 -1.13
CA GLY A 102 1.95 -12.48 -2.57
C GLY A 102 2.18 -11.08 -3.14
N VAL A 103 1.14 -10.50 -3.71
CA VAL A 103 1.19 -9.18 -4.38
C VAL A 103 1.59 -8.07 -3.42
N ILE A 104 1.03 -8.05 -2.22
CA ILE A 104 1.34 -7.02 -1.22
C ILE A 104 2.80 -7.12 -0.76
N ALA A 105 3.29 -8.33 -0.53
CA ALA A 105 4.69 -8.58 -0.18
C ALA A 105 5.63 -8.18 -1.32
N ALA A 106 5.28 -8.49 -2.57
CA ALA A 106 6.08 -8.11 -3.73
C ALA A 106 6.25 -6.59 -3.84
N PHE A 107 5.18 -5.84 -3.58
CA PHE A 107 5.24 -4.37 -3.54
C PHE A 107 6.15 -3.88 -2.41
N GLY A 108 5.97 -4.39 -1.19
CA GLY A 108 6.79 -4.00 -0.04
C GLY A 108 8.26 -4.34 -0.22
N ASP A 109 8.55 -5.52 -0.75
CA ASP A 109 9.91 -5.96 -1.03
C ASP A 109 10.59 -5.07 -2.09
N ALA A 110 9.84 -4.64 -3.11
CA ALA A 110 10.35 -3.71 -4.12
C ALA A 110 10.69 -2.35 -3.51
N LEU A 111 9.89 -1.84 -2.58
CA LEU A 111 10.20 -0.61 -1.85
C LEU A 111 11.50 -0.76 -1.07
N ARG A 112 11.66 -1.86 -0.34
CA ARG A 112 12.88 -2.13 0.45
C ARG A 112 14.11 -2.29 -0.43
N ALA A 113 13.97 -2.95 -1.58
CA ALA A 113 15.06 -3.11 -2.55
C ALA A 113 15.50 -1.77 -3.13
N ASN A 114 14.65 -0.77 -3.14
CA ASN A 114 14.94 0.59 -3.58
C ASN A 114 15.23 1.54 -2.43
N GLU A 115 15.64 1.01 -1.28
CA GLU A 115 16.16 1.77 -0.13
C GLU A 115 15.11 2.57 0.64
N ILE A 116 13.83 2.22 0.52
CA ILE A 116 12.79 2.79 1.35
C ILE A 116 12.73 1.97 2.65
N LYS A 117 12.84 2.64 3.79
CA LYS A 117 12.84 2.00 5.10
C LYS A 117 11.44 1.89 5.70
N PHE A 118 11.11 0.74 6.16
CA PHE A 118 9.93 0.50 6.99
C PHE A 118 10.02 -0.80 7.75
#